data_0b52706a69ec8bce358125797b2c791f
#
_entry.id   0b52706a69ec8bce358125797b2c791f
#
_cell.length_a   1.000
_cell.length_b   1.000
_cell.length_c   1.000
_cell.angle_alpha   90.00
_cell.angle_beta   90.00
_cell.angle_gamma   90.00
#
_symmetry.space_group_name_H-M   'P 1'
#
loop_
_entity.id
_entity.type
_entity.pdbx_description
1 polymer ?
#
loop_
_entity_poly.entity_id
_entity_poly.type
_entity_poly.pdbx_seq_one_letter_code
_entity_poly.pdbx_strand_id
1 'polypeptide(L)'
;LEEQLEQIKKQTVQPKYLIVFQNGNHVSIEHLKDTYDFIHVRSDFNTKYFGRFSYCTNIPADIFLVFDDDMVPGTKCIENYVTQCISRNGIMGGNGRYGFYNSNKHTLKSTRLDTGLRPCVLVDFVGHLWCFKKEWLYYMFAVQPATQDTGEDMHLCFSAKLLGNIPSYICKHTTKEECSDIRWNTYACDEFSSYKFVTPDMRKAV
;
A
#
# COMPACT_ATOMS: atom_id res chain seq x y z
N LEU A 1 6.35 -11.12 7.86
CA LEU A 1 5.02 -11.69 7.55
C LEU A 1 4.34 -12.30 8.78
N GLU A 2 4.99 -13.17 9.56
CA GLU A 2 4.36 -13.85 10.72
C GLU A 2 3.83 -12.84 11.75
N GLU A 3 4.66 -11.86 12.16
CA GLU A 3 4.24 -10.78 13.07
C GLU A 3 3.07 -9.97 12.50
N GLN A 4 3.05 -9.74 11.20
CA GLN A 4 1.96 -9.07 10.50
C GLN A 4 0.66 -9.87 10.56
N LEU A 5 0.70 -11.18 10.28
CA LEU A 5 -0.45 -12.09 10.36
C LEU A 5 -1.00 -12.15 11.78
N GLU A 6 -0.13 -12.20 12.80
CA GLU A 6 -0.51 -12.18 14.20
C GLU A 6 -1.26 -10.89 14.58
N GLN A 7 -0.83 -9.73 14.04
CA GLN A 7 -1.53 -8.46 14.28
C GLN A 7 -2.84 -8.36 13.46
N ILE A 8 -2.90 -8.96 12.28
CA ILE A 8 -4.16 -9.03 11.51
C ILE A 8 -5.19 -9.89 12.24
N LYS A 9 -4.79 -11.01 12.84
CA LYS A 9 -5.67 -11.86 13.67
C LYS A 9 -6.27 -11.10 14.87
N LYS A 10 -5.58 -10.08 15.37
CA LYS A 10 -6.03 -9.25 16.51
C LYS A 10 -6.86 -8.02 16.11
N GLN A 11 -7.15 -7.82 14.85
CA GLN A 11 -7.91 -6.65 14.40
C GLN A 11 -9.32 -6.61 14.99
N THR A 12 -9.79 -5.41 15.36
CA THR A 12 -11.18 -5.19 15.82
C THR A 12 -12.21 -5.47 14.72
N VAL A 13 -11.82 -5.24 13.46
CA VAL A 13 -12.60 -5.60 12.27
C VAL A 13 -11.82 -6.61 11.47
N GLN A 14 -12.35 -7.82 11.36
CA GLN A 14 -11.71 -8.90 10.62
C GLN A 14 -11.96 -8.76 9.12
N PRO A 15 -10.95 -8.97 8.26
CA PRO A 15 -11.15 -9.00 6.82
C PRO A 15 -11.97 -10.23 6.42
N LYS A 16 -12.86 -10.07 5.43
CA LYS A 16 -13.59 -11.21 4.86
C LYS A 16 -12.66 -12.18 4.12
N TYR A 17 -11.61 -11.64 3.50
CA TYR A 17 -10.57 -12.40 2.82
C TYR A 17 -9.21 -11.91 3.29
N LEU A 18 -8.41 -12.79 3.84
CA LEU A 18 -6.99 -12.56 4.11
C LEU A 18 -6.19 -13.28 3.03
N ILE A 19 -5.42 -12.54 2.26
CA ILE A 19 -4.69 -13.06 1.11
C ILE A 19 -3.22 -12.74 1.26
N VAL A 20 -2.38 -13.75 1.20
CA VAL A 20 -0.93 -13.59 1.08
C VAL A 20 -0.54 -13.79 -0.38
N PHE A 21 -0.17 -12.71 -1.05
CA PHE A 21 0.31 -12.72 -2.42
C PHE A 21 1.83 -12.89 -2.42
N GLN A 22 2.29 -14.09 -2.74
CA GLN A 22 3.71 -14.41 -2.84
C GLN A 22 4.19 -14.17 -4.28
N ASN A 23 5.02 -13.15 -4.45
CA ASN A 23 5.53 -12.72 -5.74
C ASN A 23 6.88 -13.41 -6.04
N GLY A 24 6.82 -14.58 -6.66
CA GLY A 24 7.96 -15.47 -6.90
C GLY A 24 8.04 -16.63 -5.92
N ASN A 25 9.02 -17.50 -6.12
CA ASN A 25 9.18 -18.76 -5.36
C ASN A 25 10.53 -18.80 -4.62
N HIS A 26 10.81 -17.79 -3.81
CA HIS A 26 12.10 -17.64 -3.11
C HIS A 26 12.08 -18.10 -1.65
N VAL A 27 10.90 -18.22 -1.03
CA VAL A 27 10.70 -18.69 0.34
C VAL A 27 9.49 -19.60 0.43
N SER A 28 9.46 -20.51 1.41
CA SER A 28 8.27 -21.30 1.74
C SER A 28 7.55 -20.66 2.92
N ILE A 29 6.24 -20.46 2.78
CA ILE A 29 5.35 -19.95 3.83
C ILE A 29 4.26 -20.96 4.21
N GLU A 30 4.36 -22.21 3.74
CA GLU A 30 3.34 -23.24 4.00
C GLU A 30 3.15 -23.52 5.49
N HIS A 31 4.21 -23.46 6.29
CA HIS A 31 4.16 -23.64 7.75
C HIS A 31 3.28 -22.62 8.46
N LEU A 32 3.05 -21.44 7.86
CA LEU A 32 2.19 -20.41 8.45
C LEU A 32 0.70 -20.76 8.33
N LYS A 33 0.32 -21.63 7.40
CA LYS A 33 -1.07 -22.08 7.22
C LYS A 33 -1.60 -22.92 8.39
N ASP A 34 -0.70 -23.54 9.14
CA ASP A 34 -1.07 -24.32 10.33
C ASP A 34 -1.56 -23.40 11.49
N THR A 35 -1.15 -22.13 11.46
CA THR A 35 -1.44 -21.16 12.52
C THR A 35 -2.41 -20.06 12.09
N TYR A 36 -2.36 -19.68 10.79
CA TYR A 36 -3.13 -18.57 10.26
C TYR A 36 -3.98 -19.02 9.07
N ASP A 37 -5.26 -18.62 9.11
CA ASP A 37 -6.20 -18.85 8.01
C ASP A 37 -6.05 -17.74 6.95
N PHE A 38 -5.41 -18.06 5.82
CA PHE A 38 -5.24 -17.14 4.69
C PHE A 38 -5.27 -17.87 3.35
N ILE A 39 -5.69 -17.17 2.34
CA ILE A 39 -5.61 -17.61 0.94
C ILE A 39 -4.18 -17.34 0.46
N HIS A 40 -3.44 -18.40 0.14
CA HIS A 40 -2.12 -18.28 -0.44
C HIS A 40 -2.20 -18.20 -1.96
N VAL A 41 -1.73 -17.11 -2.51
CA VAL A 41 -1.61 -16.90 -3.95
C VAL A 41 -0.14 -16.77 -4.29
N ARG A 42 0.34 -17.62 -5.18
CA ARG A 42 1.74 -17.63 -5.61
C ARG A 42 1.84 -17.36 -7.09
N SER A 43 2.71 -16.46 -7.48
CA SER A 43 3.17 -16.28 -8.85
C SER A 43 4.50 -16.98 -9.04
N ASP A 44 4.66 -17.76 -10.10
CA ASP A 44 5.91 -18.45 -10.42
C ASP A 44 6.96 -17.50 -11.04
N PHE A 45 6.55 -16.31 -11.43
CA PHE A 45 7.44 -15.25 -11.92
C PHE A 45 7.21 -13.94 -11.15
N ASN A 46 8.21 -13.09 -11.12
CA ASN A 46 8.12 -11.81 -10.44
C ASN A 46 7.26 -10.82 -11.25
N THR A 47 6.03 -10.58 -10.77
CA THR A 47 5.07 -9.62 -11.34
C THR A 47 5.37 -8.17 -10.95
N LYS A 48 6.52 -7.92 -10.32
CA LYS A 48 6.90 -6.64 -9.76
C LYS A 48 5.83 -6.13 -8.77
N TYR A 49 5.63 -4.83 -8.67
CA TYR A 49 4.75 -4.23 -7.67
C TYR A 49 3.28 -4.18 -8.10
N PHE A 50 2.98 -4.32 -9.38
CA PHE A 50 1.61 -4.26 -9.91
C PHE A 50 0.79 -5.51 -9.64
N GLY A 51 1.44 -6.68 -9.48
CA GLY A 51 0.78 -7.97 -9.33
C GLY A 51 -0.22 -8.03 -8.18
N ARG A 52 0.14 -7.47 -7.02
CA ARG A 52 -0.72 -7.42 -5.84
C ARG A 52 -2.01 -6.62 -6.05
N PHE A 53 -1.97 -5.54 -6.83
CA PHE A 53 -3.15 -4.74 -7.18
C PHE A 53 -4.00 -5.42 -8.25
N SER A 54 -3.38 -6.01 -9.27
CA SER A 54 -4.10 -6.71 -10.32
C SER A 54 -4.87 -7.92 -9.79
N TYR A 55 -4.34 -8.62 -8.80
CA TYR A 55 -5.03 -9.74 -8.17
C TYR A 55 -6.32 -9.30 -7.45
N CYS A 56 -6.34 -8.11 -6.84
CA CYS A 56 -7.53 -7.56 -6.19
C CYS A 56 -8.75 -7.46 -7.12
N THR A 57 -8.55 -7.32 -8.42
CA THR A 57 -9.66 -7.23 -9.39
C THR A 57 -10.52 -8.50 -9.43
N ASN A 58 -9.95 -9.65 -9.08
CA ASN A 58 -10.63 -10.95 -9.10
C ASN A 58 -11.38 -11.28 -7.80
N ILE A 59 -11.16 -10.52 -6.72
CA ILE A 59 -11.75 -10.80 -5.41
C ILE A 59 -13.12 -10.12 -5.30
N PRO A 60 -14.18 -10.82 -4.84
CA PRO A 60 -15.51 -10.24 -4.66
C PRO A 60 -15.62 -9.47 -3.33
N ALA A 61 -14.90 -8.36 -3.25
CA ALA A 61 -14.91 -7.41 -2.15
C ALA A 61 -14.96 -5.98 -2.68
N ASP A 62 -15.51 -5.05 -1.90
CA ASP A 62 -15.69 -3.65 -2.30
C ASP A 62 -14.52 -2.77 -1.89
N ILE A 63 -13.85 -3.09 -0.78
CA ILE A 63 -12.72 -2.35 -0.21
C ILE A 63 -11.56 -3.28 0.02
N PHE A 64 -10.39 -2.82 -0.33
CA PHE A 64 -9.12 -3.53 -0.18
C PHE A 64 -8.16 -2.76 0.72
N LEU A 65 -7.42 -3.51 1.54
CA LEU A 65 -6.20 -3.05 2.17
C LEU A 65 -5.05 -3.89 1.64
N VAL A 66 -4.10 -3.23 0.98
CA VAL A 66 -2.85 -3.86 0.52
C VAL A 66 -1.74 -3.39 1.44
N PHE A 67 -1.02 -4.32 2.04
CA PHE A 67 0.11 -4.05 2.93
C PHE A 67 1.43 -4.45 2.26
N ASP A 68 2.48 -3.70 2.49
CA ASP A 68 3.83 -4.21 2.31
C ASP A 68 4.14 -5.27 3.37
N ASP A 69 5.02 -6.21 3.08
CA ASP A 69 5.33 -7.36 3.94
C ASP A 69 6.13 -6.99 5.20
N ASP A 70 6.68 -5.79 5.22
CA ASP A 70 7.40 -5.20 6.35
C ASP A 70 6.53 -4.33 7.29
N MET A 71 5.21 -4.31 7.11
CA MET A 71 4.28 -3.53 7.92
C MET A 71 3.66 -4.37 9.04
N VAL A 72 3.61 -3.82 10.26
CA VAL A 72 2.96 -4.45 11.42
C VAL A 72 1.83 -3.56 11.92
N PRO A 73 0.57 -3.80 11.49
CA PRO A 73 -0.55 -2.93 11.78
C PRO A 73 -0.95 -2.97 13.26
N GLY A 74 -1.41 -1.84 13.79
CA GLY A 74 -2.08 -1.79 15.08
C GLY A 74 -3.44 -2.49 15.03
N THR A 75 -3.98 -2.88 16.18
CA THR A 75 -5.18 -3.73 16.30
C THR A 75 -6.48 -3.09 15.78
N LYS A 76 -6.50 -1.77 15.56
CA LYS A 76 -7.62 -1.00 14.98
C LYS A 76 -7.31 -0.45 13.60
N CYS A 77 -6.22 -0.88 12.98
CA CYS A 77 -5.77 -0.36 11.71
C CYS A 77 -6.82 -0.55 10.61
N ILE A 78 -7.35 -1.77 10.44
CA ILE A 78 -8.35 -2.07 9.39
C ILE A 78 -9.60 -1.21 9.58
N GLU A 79 -10.16 -1.16 10.79
CA GLU A 79 -11.33 -0.35 11.11
C GLU A 79 -11.09 1.13 10.78
N ASN A 80 -9.97 1.68 11.22
CA ASN A 80 -9.61 3.08 11.02
C ASN A 80 -9.47 3.43 9.53
N TYR A 81 -8.74 2.62 8.78
CA TYR A 81 -8.50 2.88 7.35
C TYR A 81 -9.76 2.74 6.50
N VAL A 82 -10.57 1.71 6.75
CA VAL A 82 -11.85 1.52 6.06
C VAL A 82 -12.80 2.67 6.34
N THR A 83 -12.95 3.05 7.61
CA THR A 83 -13.82 4.17 8.01
C THR A 83 -13.41 5.48 7.35
N GLN A 84 -12.12 5.79 7.31
CA GLN A 84 -11.63 7.01 6.67
C GLN A 84 -11.71 6.95 5.14
N CYS A 85 -11.47 5.79 4.52
CA CYS A 85 -11.62 5.59 3.09
C CYS A 85 -13.07 5.85 2.63
N ILE A 86 -14.05 5.33 3.38
CA ILE A 86 -15.47 5.53 3.10
C ILE A 86 -15.87 7.00 3.31
N SER A 87 -15.56 7.55 4.49
CA SER A 87 -16.02 8.89 4.88
C SER A 87 -15.41 10.01 4.02
N ARG A 88 -14.19 9.84 3.54
CA ARG A 88 -13.50 10.83 2.71
C ARG A 88 -13.60 10.57 1.22
N ASN A 89 -14.10 9.40 0.84
CA ASN A 89 -14.16 8.94 -0.54
C ASN A 89 -12.79 9.10 -1.25
N GLY A 90 -11.74 8.59 -0.63
CA GLY A 90 -10.36 8.75 -1.11
C GLY A 90 -9.46 7.57 -0.74
N ILE A 91 -8.35 7.42 -1.45
CA ILE A 91 -7.33 6.42 -1.16
C ILE A 91 -6.63 6.80 0.14
N MET A 92 -6.58 5.87 1.10
CA MET A 92 -5.86 6.06 2.37
C MET A 92 -4.53 5.33 2.32
N GLY A 93 -3.48 5.95 2.85
CA GLY A 93 -2.17 5.33 2.90
C GLY A 93 -1.48 5.37 4.24
N GLY A 94 -0.53 4.45 4.43
CA GLY A 94 0.30 4.34 5.62
C GLY A 94 1.30 5.47 5.75
N ASN A 95 1.91 5.86 4.65
CA ASN A 95 2.67 7.09 4.50
C ASN A 95 2.26 7.79 3.22
N GLY A 96 2.78 8.96 2.96
CA GLY A 96 2.49 9.66 1.72
C GLY A 96 3.47 10.79 1.45
N ARG A 97 3.35 11.30 0.25
CA ARG A 97 4.19 12.42 -0.22
C ARG A 97 3.35 13.40 -0.99
N TYR A 98 3.69 14.68 -0.85
CA TYR A 98 3.35 15.68 -1.83
C TYR A 98 4.62 16.18 -2.49
N GLY A 99 4.55 16.32 -3.79
CA GLY A 99 5.69 16.67 -4.62
C GLY A 99 5.50 18.02 -5.27
N PHE A 100 6.60 18.76 -5.36
CA PHE A 100 6.69 19.91 -6.22
C PHE A 100 7.64 19.57 -7.36
N TYR A 101 7.14 19.58 -8.58
CA TYR A 101 8.03 19.52 -9.73
C TYR A 101 8.83 20.82 -9.83
N ASN A 102 10.12 20.72 -9.64
CA ASN A 102 11.02 21.86 -9.84
C ASN A 102 11.49 21.84 -11.28
N SER A 103 10.85 22.66 -12.14
CA SER A 103 11.16 22.76 -13.57
C SER A 103 12.61 23.14 -13.85
N ASN A 104 13.25 23.93 -12.97
CA ASN A 104 14.64 24.36 -13.16
C ASN A 104 15.67 23.26 -12.89
N LYS A 105 15.28 22.23 -12.11
CA LYS A 105 16.15 21.10 -11.74
C LYS A 105 15.67 19.78 -12.27
N HIS A 106 14.55 19.74 -12.98
CA HIS A 106 13.86 18.52 -13.42
C HIS A 106 13.76 17.45 -12.30
N THR A 107 13.52 17.90 -11.07
CA THR A 107 13.46 17.03 -9.90
C THR A 107 12.12 17.14 -9.19
N LEU A 108 11.57 16.00 -8.80
CA LEU A 108 10.44 15.94 -7.88
C LEU A 108 10.97 16.12 -6.46
N LYS A 109 10.67 17.25 -5.83
CA LYS A 109 10.86 17.38 -4.38
C LYS A 109 9.66 16.78 -3.69
N SER A 110 9.84 15.73 -2.92
CA SER A 110 8.77 15.14 -2.13
C SER A 110 9.02 15.31 -0.64
N THR A 111 8.00 15.75 0.08
CA THR A 111 7.99 15.72 1.53
C THR A 111 7.31 14.43 1.97
N ARG A 112 8.06 13.58 2.67
CA ARG A 112 7.53 12.35 3.26
C ARG A 112 6.85 12.67 4.59
N LEU A 113 5.68 12.08 4.80
CA LEU A 113 4.99 12.09 6.07
C LEU A 113 4.93 10.66 6.59
N ASP A 114 5.46 10.46 7.80
CA ASP A 114 5.64 9.15 8.40
C ASP A 114 4.40 8.61 9.13
N THR A 115 4.47 7.36 9.55
CA THR A 115 3.38 6.54 10.07
C THR A 115 2.93 6.85 11.50
N GLY A 116 3.55 7.80 12.21
CA GLY A 116 3.23 8.15 13.60
C GLY A 116 1.85 8.76 13.82
N LEU A 117 1.56 9.17 15.05
CA LEU A 117 0.33 9.87 15.40
C LEU A 117 0.22 11.19 14.62
N ARG A 118 -0.90 11.41 13.93
CA ARG A 118 -1.06 12.55 13.03
C ARG A 118 -2.51 12.82 12.64
N PRO A 119 -2.82 14.03 12.19
CA PRO A 119 -4.09 14.29 11.50
C PRO A 119 -4.13 13.60 10.14
N CYS A 120 -5.33 13.54 9.55
CA CYS A 120 -5.46 13.17 8.15
C CYS A 120 -4.94 14.30 7.25
N VAL A 121 -4.09 13.96 6.28
CA VAL A 121 -3.45 14.93 5.40
C VAL A 121 -3.65 14.54 3.94
N LEU A 122 -4.10 15.48 3.12
CA LEU A 122 -4.16 15.33 1.66
C LEU A 122 -2.74 15.28 1.11
N VAL A 123 -2.49 14.32 0.22
CA VAL A 123 -1.18 14.10 -0.42
C VAL A 123 -1.34 13.75 -1.90
N ASP A 124 -0.26 13.76 -2.66
CA ASP A 124 -0.30 13.41 -4.07
C ASP A 124 -0.34 11.89 -4.26
N PHE A 125 0.42 11.16 -3.46
CA PHE A 125 0.40 9.70 -3.46
C PHE A 125 0.76 9.13 -2.09
N VAL A 126 0.38 7.87 -1.89
CA VAL A 126 0.55 7.12 -0.64
C VAL A 126 1.30 5.81 -0.88
N GLY A 127 1.92 5.27 0.17
CA GLY A 127 2.69 4.05 0.14
C GLY A 127 2.59 3.22 1.42
N HIS A 128 3.28 2.09 1.44
CA HIS A 128 3.39 1.08 2.50
C HIS A 128 2.09 0.36 2.89
N LEU A 129 0.99 1.04 2.88
CA LEU A 129 -0.37 0.52 3.01
C LEU A 129 -1.25 1.33 2.08
N TRP A 130 -2.15 0.66 1.38
CA TRP A 130 -3.15 1.29 0.53
C TRP A 130 -4.52 0.74 0.88
N CYS A 131 -5.44 1.62 1.29
CA CYS A 131 -6.85 1.29 1.45
C CYS A 131 -7.66 2.03 0.38
N PHE A 132 -8.39 1.28 -0.43
CA PHE A 132 -9.11 1.82 -1.58
C PHE A 132 -10.36 1.00 -1.92
N LYS A 133 -11.30 1.61 -2.65
CA LYS A 133 -12.44 0.88 -3.22
C LYS A 133 -12.02 0.15 -4.49
N LYS A 134 -12.59 -1.03 -4.71
CA LYS A 134 -12.32 -1.88 -5.89
C LYS A 134 -12.47 -1.12 -7.22
N GLU A 135 -13.51 -0.30 -7.33
CA GLU A 135 -13.81 0.47 -8.53
C GLU A 135 -12.68 1.43 -8.95
N TRP A 136 -11.84 1.86 -8.01
CA TRP A 136 -10.71 2.75 -8.31
C TRP A 136 -9.54 2.04 -8.99
N LEU A 137 -9.45 0.71 -8.89
CA LEU A 137 -8.49 -0.08 -9.65
C LEU A 137 -8.74 0.00 -11.17
N TYR A 138 -9.97 0.25 -11.60
CA TYR A 138 -10.25 0.45 -13.02
C TYR A 138 -9.51 1.66 -13.59
N TYR A 139 -9.33 2.72 -12.81
CA TYR A 139 -8.51 3.86 -13.22
C TYR A 139 -7.04 3.50 -13.35
N MET A 140 -6.50 2.73 -12.39
CA MET A 140 -5.11 2.27 -12.43
C MET A 140 -4.81 1.46 -13.69
N PHE A 141 -5.72 0.56 -14.08
CA PHE A 141 -5.52 -0.33 -15.22
C PHE A 141 -6.06 0.22 -16.54
N ALA A 142 -6.73 1.36 -16.56
CA ALA A 142 -7.16 2.05 -17.78
C ALA A 142 -6.02 2.82 -18.45
N VAL A 143 -4.95 3.11 -17.74
CA VAL A 143 -3.79 3.87 -18.22
C VAL A 143 -2.56 2.96 -18.20
N GLN A 144 -1.78 2.99 -19.27
CA GLN A 144 -0.52 2.25 -19.31
C GLN A 144 0.49 2.94 -18.38
N PRO A 145 1.11 2.21 -17.43
CA PRO A 145 2.14 2.78 -16.58
C PRO A 145 3.39 3.12 -17.39
N ALA A 146 4.11 4.16 -16.98
CA ALA A 146 5.37 4.56 -17.61
C ALA A 146 6.44 3.46 -17.52
N THR A 147 6.39 2.65 -16.47
CA THR A 147 7.22 1.45 -16.27
C THR A 147 6.45 0.42 -15.46
N GLN A 148 6.80 -0.85 -15.64
CA GLN A 148 6.28 -1.97 -14.81
C GLN A 148 7.20 -2.28 -13.62
N ASP A 149 8.40 -1.69 -13.58
CA ASP A 149 9.42 -2.04 -12.58
C ASP A 149 9.19 -1.37 -11.21
N THR A 150 8.50 -0.22 -11.19
CA THR A 150 8.28 0.58 -9.96
C THR A 150 7.20 1.64 -10.19
N GLY A 151 6.80 2.36 -9.12
CA GLY A 151 5.91 3.52 -9.21
C GLY A 151 4.43 3.15 -9.29
N GLU A 152 4.08 1.96 -8.92
CA GLU A 152 2.69 1.50 -8.84
C GLU A 152 1.86 2.33 -7.86
N ASP A 153 2.48 2.81 -6.78
CA ASP A 153 1.90 3.69 -5.78
C ASP A 153 1.49 5.05 -6.37
N MET A 154 2.40 5.67 -7.11
CA MET A 154 2.12 6.90 -7.86
C MET A 154 1.09 6.66 -8.96
N HIS A 155 1.24 5.55 -9.71
CA HIS A 155 0.35 5.22 -10.81
C HIS A 155 -1.11 5.01 -10.33
N LEU A 156 -1.31 4.29 -9.21
CA LEU A 156 -2.63 4.15 -8.59
C LEU A 156 -3.22 5.50 -8.22
N CYS A 157 -2.47 6.32 -7.49
CA CYS A 157 -2.98 7.58 -6.96
C CYS A 157 -3.24 8.62 -8.06
N PHE A 158 -2.32 8.75 -9.02
CA PHE A 158 -2.45 9.74 -10.10
C PHE A 158 -3.53 9.35 -11.10
N SER A 159 -3.63 8.09 -11.51
CA SER A 159 -4.71 7.66 -12.41
C SER A 159 -6.08 7.80 -11.76
N ALA A 160 -6.22 7.44 -10.47
CA ALA A 160 -7.44 7.65 -9.72
C ALA A 160 -7.81 9.14 -9.59
N LYS A 161 -6.81 10.00 -9.38
CA LYS A 161 -7.02 11.46 -9.31
C LYS A 161 -7.40 12.04 -10.66
N LEU A 162 -6.71 11.67 -11.73
CA LEU A 162 -6.92 12.24 -13.07
C LEU A 162 -8.23 11.76 -13.71
N LEU A 163 -8.55 10.48 -13.58
CA LEU A 163 -9.73 9.89 -14.24
C LEU A 163 -10.99 9.91 -13.39
N GLY A 164 -10.83 9.75 -12.06
CA GLY A 164 -11.95 9.64 -11.13
C GLY A 164 -12.10 10.82 -10.17
N ASN A 165 -11.18 11.80 -10.20
CA ASN A 165 -11.07 12.86 -9.19
C ASN A 165 -11.01 12.33 -7.74
N ILE A 166 -10.41 11.14 -7.55
CA ILE A 166 -10.26 10.49 -6.25
C ILE A 166 -9.00 11.02 -5.57
N PRO A 167 -9.11 11.67 -4.41
CA PRO A 167 -7.97 12.18 -3.66
C PRO A 167 -7.24 11.05 -2.91
N SER A 168 -5.96 11.30 -2.59
CA SER A 168 -5.17 10.44 -1.72
C SER A 168 -4.87 11.14 -0.39
N TYR A 169 -4.97 10.39 0.70
CA TYR A 169 -4.74 10.91 2.05
C TYR A 169 -3.83 9.98 2.85
N ILE A 170 -3.02 10.57 3.69
CA ILE A 170 -2.47 9.83 4.82
C ILE A 170 -3.56 9.72 5.87
N CYS A 171 -3.77 8.50 6.36
CA CYS A 171 -4.78 8.23 7.37
C CYS A 171 -4.50 8.96 8.68
N LYS A 172 -5.54 9.45 9.34
CA LYS A 172 -5.43 9.99 10.71
C LYS A 172 -5.15 8.85 11.69
N HIS A 173 -4.18 9.04 12.56
CA HIS A 173 -3.89 8.15 13.68
C HIS A 173 -3.92 8.95 14.99
N THR A 174 -4.77 8.57 15.91
CA THR A 174 -4.85 9.19 17.26
C THR A 174 -4.23 8.32 18.33
N THR A 175 -4.16 7.02 18.08
CA THR A 175 -3.52 6.04 18.95
C THR A 175 -2.63 5.10 18.16
N LYS A 176 -1.77 4.37 18.86
CA LYS A 176 -0.88 3.37 18.26
C LYS A 176 -1.66 2.20 17.63
N GLU A 177 -2.81 1.85 18.20
CA GLU A 177 -3.68 0.79 17.67
C GLU A 177 -4.26 1.12 16.29
N GLU A 178 -4.39 2.40 15.95
CA GLU A 178 -4.91 2.85 14.64
C GLU A 178 -3.86 2.87 13.54
N CYS A 179 -2.57 2.74 13.89
CA CYS A 179 -1.46 2.92 12.96
C CYS A 179 -1.31 1.76 11.97
N SER A 180 -0.80 2.08 10.79
CA SER A 180 -0.40 1.10 9.78
C SER A 180 0.84 0.31 10.17
N ASP A 181 1.72 0.89 10.99
CA ASP A 181 2.88 0.21 11.56
C ASP A 181 3.12 0.65 12.99
N ILE A 182 3.05 -0.28 13.93
CA ILE A 182 3.27 -0.01 15.36
C ILE A 182 4.74 0.14 15.73
N ARG A 183 5.65 -0.17 14.84
CA ARG A 183 7.11 -0.10 15.06
C ARG A 183 7.70 1.29 14.80
N TRP A 184 7.00 2.17 14.16
CA TRP A 184 7.24 3.59 13.81
C TRP A 184 8.62 3.98 13.27
N ASN A 185 9.69 3.33 13.68
CA ASN A 185 11.07 3.74 13.39
C ASN A 185 11.89 2.68 12.63
N THR A 186 11.29 1.54 12.28
CA THR A 186 12.00 0.42 11.65
C THR A 186 11.56 0.22 10.20
N TYR A 187 11.59 1.30 9.40
CA TYR A 187 11.22 1.16 8.00
C TYR A 187 12.24 0.41 7.19
N ALA A 188 11.70 -0.44 6.32
CA ALA A 188 12.17 -0.84 4.98
C ALA A 188 13.61 -0.43 4.67
N CYS A 189 14.54 -0.78 5.54
CA CYS A 189 15.95 -0.50 5.37
C CYS A 189 16.75 -1.79 5.22
N ASP A 190 16.08 -2.91 4.96
CA ASP A 190 16.74 -4.16 4.67
C ASP A 190 17.48 -4.10 3.32
N GLU A 191 18.29 -5.11 3.07
CA GLU A 191 19.09 -5.22 1.84
C GLU A 191 18.22 -5.40 0.59
N PHE A 192 16.96 -5.82 0.73
CA PHE A 192 16.00 -6.07 -0.34
C PHE A 192 15.05 -4.91 -0.62
N SER A 193 15.15 -3.82 0.13
CA SER A 193 14.31 -2.64 -0.06
C SER A 193 14.42 -2.10 -1.49
N SER A 194 13.28 -1.93 -2.15
CA SER A 194 13.20 -1.37 -3.51
C SER A 194 13.90 -0.02 -3.66
N TYR A 195 13.97 0.74 -2.57
CA TYR A 195 14.70 2.00 -2.48
C TYR A 195 16.18 1.87 -2.89
N LYS A 196 16.81 0.73 -2.62
CA LYS A 196 18.23 0.50 -2.93
C LYS A 196 18.48 0.07 -4.37
N PHE A 197 17.48 -0.52 -5.03
CA PHE A 197 17.61 -1.10 -6.36
C PHE A 197 17.04 -0.24 -7.48
N VAL A 198 16.14 0.69 -7.14
CA VAL A 198 15.53 1.59 -8.12
C VAL A 198 16.46 2.77 -8.36
N THR A 199 17.04 2.83 -9.55
CA THR A 199 17.92 3.93 -9.94
C THR A 199 17.16 5.27 -10.00
N PRO A 200 17.85 6.42 -9.82
CA PRO A 200 17.25 7.73 -9.97
C PRO A 200 16.54 7.93 -11.31
N ASP A 201 17.03 7.31 -12.38
CA ASP A 201 16.45 7.43 -13.72
C ASP A 201 15.15 6.65 -13.86
N MET A 202 15.03 5.48 -13.24
CA MET A 202 13.77 4.73 -13.17
C MET A 202 12.68 5.50 -12.41
N ARG A 203 13.06 6.28 -11.39
CA ARG A 203 12.13 7.12 -10.62
C ARG A 203 11.69 8.38 -11.36
N LYS A 204 12.46 8.83 -12.35
CA LYS A 204 12.10 9.99 -13.20
C LYS A 204 11.14 9.61 -14.30
N ALA A 205 11.08 8.33 -14.66
CA ALA A 205 10.22 7.82 -15.73
C ALA A 205 8.75 7.67 -15.31
N VAL A 206 8.46 7.75 -14.01
CA VAL A 206 7.12 7.71 -13.42
C VAL A 206 6.67 9.16 -13.15
#